data_843a5767f5802ff84ee78d19f0574a28
#
_entry.id   843a5767f5802ff84ee78d19f0574a28
#
_cell.length_a   1.000
_cell.length_b   1.000
_cell.length_c   1.000
_cell.angle_alpha   90.00
_cell.angle_beta   90.00
_cell.angle_gamma   90.00
#
_symmetry.space_group_name_H-M   'P 1'
#
loop_
_entity.id
_entity.type
_entity.pdbx_description
1 polymer ?
#
loop_
_entity_poly.entity_id
_entity_poly.type
_entity_poly.pdbx_seq_one_letter_code
_entity_poly.pdbx_strand_id
1 'polypeptide(L)'
;MLLETIVVICIITPISATATWFLRNDVKSKIKLLILLVGPVIDSWLTWYLMGWLNVGLFATWGCTLSAGIISCVLMQPIFSPRRLVIFRLSVEQIRRRPRQAALMMAGLLVASSIITSSLVIGDSLDTTLSKEVEAVYGDTDLLISQKDRRTGFSADLDINLTSMMGQTLVASGYADKWSHGIESTATITSASEKSIPSLSWFAYPEWNGVAVNDIAAKELDIDTGDSIDLTWYYYSDSGELQSDNSSMIVDAIIPMAGKGSMSGTKSPAIFTSLSISQEAQNKMSRVNTIRVSLDDGLVASETVPEIKTSLNQLIGYEEAGFEIT
;
A
#
# COMPACT_ATOMS: atom_id res chain seq x y z
N MET A 1 -4.91 -16.86 14.37
CA MET A 1 -4.28 -18.14 14.78
C MET A 1 -5.24 -19.35 14.75
N LEU A 2 -6.36 -19.37 15.49
CA LEU A 2 -7.25 -20.55 15.53
C LEU A 2 -7.91 -20.86 14.17
N LEU A 3 -8.39 -19.85 13.46
CA LEU A 3 -9.01 -20.00 12.14
C LEU A 3 -8.01 -20.52 11.10
N GLU A 4 -6.82 -20.00 11.09
CA GLU A 4 -5.72 -20.35 10.18
C GLU A 4 -5.27 -21.81 10.40
N THR A 5 -5.17 -22.24 11.67
CA THR A 5 -4.86 -23.62 12.02
C THR A 5 -5.92 -24.59 11.48
N ILE A 6 -7.20 -24.21 11.54
CA ILE A 6 -8.31 -25.02 11.00
C ILE A 6 -8.18 -25.15 9.47
N VAL A 7 -7.84 -24.06 8.77
CA VAL A 7 -7.67 -24.07 7.30
C VAL A 7 -6.52 -25.01 6.90
N VAL A 8 -5.38 -24.96 7.60
CA VAL A 8 -4.24 -25.87 7.35
C VAL A 8 -4.67 -27.33 7.51
N ILE A 9 -5.35 -27.64 8.58
CA ILE A 9 -5.88 -29.00 8.83
C ILE A 9 -6.84 -29.42 7.73
N CYS A 10 -7.75 -28.55 7.31
CA CYS A 10 -8.71 -28.82 6.23
C CYS A 10 -8.04 -29.10 4.88
N ILE A 11 -6.89 -28.50 4.58
CA ILE A 11 -6.16 -28.74 3.33
C ILE A 11 -5.36 -30.03 3.38
N ILE A 12 -4.71 -30.35 4.50
CA ILE A 12 -3.79 -31.49 4.60
C ILE A 12 -4.55 -32.79 4.86
N THR A 13 -5.68 -32.74 5.57
CA THR A 13 -6.50 -33.92 5.84
C THR A 13 -6.93 -34.69 4.59
N PRO A 14 -7.49 -34.07 3.52
CA PRO A 14 -7.85 -34.80 2.31
C PRO A 14 -6.63 -35.38 1.59
N ILE A 15 -5.48 -34.71 1.58
CA ILE A 15 -4.24 -35.21 0.99
C ILE A 15 -3.77 -36.46 1.75
N SER A 16 -3.76 -36.43 3.07
CA SER A 16 -3.42 -37.58 3.93
C SER A 16 -4.44 -38.69 3.80
N ALA A 17 -5.74 -38.38 3.70
CA ALA A 17 -6.80 -39.37 3.53
C ALA A 17 -6.68 -40.10 2.18
N THR A 18 -6.41 -39.39 1.07
CA THR A 18 -6.19 -40.00 -0.26
C THR A 18 -4.96 -40.91 -0.24
N ALA A 19 -3.85 -40.48 0.34
CA ALA A 19 -2.64 -41.28 0.48
C ALA A 19 -2.92 -42.57 1.30
N THR A 20 -3.68 -42.47 2.37
CA THR A 20 -4.07 -43.58 3.22
C THR A 20 -5.00 -44.55 2.51
N TRP A 21 -5.95 -44.03 1.73
CA TRP A 21 -6.87 -44.85 0.95
C TRP A 21 -6.14 -45.70 -0.10
N PHE A 22 -5.14 -45.11 -0.80
CA PHE A 22 -4.29 -45.86 -1.74
C PHE A 22 -3.44 -46.95 -1.07
N LEU A 23 -3.08 -46.79 0.22
CA LEU A 23 -2.26 -47.73 0.96
C LEU A 23 -3.08 -48.79 1.76
N ARG A 24 -4.41 -48.64 1.79
CA ARG A 24 -5.30 -49.48 2.59
C ARG A 24 -5.11 -50.98 2.30
N ASN A 25 -4.87 -51.39 1.07
CA ASN A 25 -4.70 -52.76 0.66
C ASN A 25 -3.30 -53.33 0.99
N ASP A 26 -2.29 -52.48 1.15
CA ASP A 26 -0.91 -52.90 1.42
C ASP A 26 -0.57 -52.94 2.91
N VAL A 27 -1.33 -52.20 3.74
CA VAL A 27 -1.10 -52.07 5.19
C VAL A 27 -2.15 -52.90 5.97
N LYS A 28 -1.73 -54.04 6.51
CA LYS A 28 -2.62 -54.95 7.27
C LYS A 28 -3.01 -54.42 8.66
N SER A 29 -2.25 -53.51 9.25
CA SER A 29 -2.50 -53.02 10.61
C SER A 29 -3.30 -51.73 10.63
N LYS A 30 -4.44 -51.70 11.31
CA LYS A 30 -5.29 -50.51 11.51
C LYS A 30 -4.55 -49.37 12.20
N ILE A 31 -3.64 -49.69 13.14
CA ILE A 31 -2.83 -48.70 13.86
C ILE A 31 -1.87 -47.98 12.90
N LYS A 32 -1.19 -48.73 12.02
CA LYS A 32 -0.30 -48.13 11.00
C LYS A 32 -1.06 -47.22 10.04
N LEU A 33 -2.30 -47.57 9.71
CA LEU A 33 -3.17 -46.83 8.83
C LEU A 33 -3.63 -45.50 9.51
N LEU A 34 -3.90 -45.55 10.81
CA LEU A 34 -4.22 -44.37 11.62
C LEU A 34 -3.01 -43.43 11.73
N ILE A 35 -1.80 -43.95 11.97
CA ILE A 35 -0.57 -43.14 12.02
C ILE A 35 -0.30 -42.47 10.66
N LEU A 36 -0.55 -43.14 9.55
CA LEU A 36 -0.39 -42.61 8.20
C LEU A 36 -1.40 -41.51 7.92
N LEU A 37 -2.59 -41.55 8.48
CA LEU A 37 -3.63 -40.52 8.34
C LEU A 37 -3.31 -39.28 9.20
N VAL A 38 -2.94 -39.51 10.44
CA VAL A 38 -2.81 -38.44 11.44
C VAL A 38 -1.42 -37.83 11.47
N GLY A 39 -0.37 -38.61 11.13
CA GLY A 39 1.02 -38.15 11.15
C GLY A 39 1.27 -36.86 10.36
N PRO A 40 0.95 -36.81 9.05
CA PRO A 40 1.15 -35.62 8.26
C PRO A 40 0.40 -34.38 8.76
N VAL A 41 -0.77 -34.58 9.38
CA VAL A 41 -1.56 -33.50 9.98
C VAL A 41 -0.86 -32.96 11.23
N ILE A 42 -0.32 -33.85 12.07
CA ILE A 42 0.45 -33.47 13.27
C ILE A 42 1.73 -32.75 12.87
N ASP A 43 2.48 -33.27 11.91
CA ASP A 43 3.73 -32.64 11.42
C ASP A 43 3.49 -31.23 10.85
N SER A 44 2.41 -31.06 10.12
CA SER A 44 2.01 -29.76 9.60
C SER A 44 1.59 -28.80 10.71
N TRP A 45 0.80 -29.28 11.67
CA TRP A 45 0.40 -28.47 12.82
C TRP A 45 1.62 -28.05 13.67
N LEU A 46 2.55 -28.96 13.89
CA LEU A 46 3.79 -28.68 14.62
C LEU A 46 4.66 -27.66 13.89
N THR A 47 4.77 -27.79 12.57
CA THR A 47 5.53 -26.85 11.73
C THR A 47 4.89 -25.47 11.77
N TRP A 48 3.56 -25.38 11.69
CA TRP A 48 2.82 -24.12 11.84
C TRP A 48 3.12 -23.44 13.16
N TYR A 49 3.05 -24.17 14.26
CA TYR A 49 3.34 -23.65 15.59
C TYR A 49 4.79 -23.18 15.73
N LEU A 50 5.74 -23.95 15.19
CA LEU A 50 7.17 -23.61 15.22
C LEU A 50 7.47 -22.34 14.40
N MET A 51 6.92 -22.21 13.21
CA MET A 51 7.09 -21.04 12.37
C MET A 51 6.45 -19.78 12.97
N GLY A 52 5.32 -19.93 13.63
CA GLY A 52 4.68 -18.84 14.40
C GLY A 52 5.55 -18.37 15.57
N TRP A 53 6.20 -19.31 16.26
CA TRP A 53 7.12 -18.98 17.35
C TRP A 53 8.39 -18.25 16.85
N LEU A 54 8.85 -18.57 15.65
CA LEU A 54 9.99 -17.93 14.99
C LEU A 54 9.64 -16.59 14.33
N ASN A 55 8.40 -16.11 14.42
CA ASN A 55 7.92 -14.89 13.76
C ASN A 55 8.21 -14.86 12.23
N VAL A 56 8.09 -16.00 11.58
CA VAL A 56 8.26 -16.10 10.12
C VAL A 56 7.03 -15.51 9.43
N GLY A 57 7.22 -14.79 8.34
CA GLY A 57 6.14 -14.16 7.58
C GLY A 57 5.06 -15.17 7.14
N LEU A 58 3.81 -14.71 7.04
CA LEU A 58 2.62 -15.53 6.82
C LEU A 58 2.75 -16.47 5.62
N PHE A 59 3.19 -15.97 4.47
CA PHE A 59 3.36 -16.77 3.24
C PHE A 59 4.44 -17.86 3.39
N ALA A 60 5.55 -17.56 4.04
CA ALA A 60 6.60 -18.54 4.30
C ALA A 60 6.12 -19.63 5.28
N THR A 61 5.34 -19.25 6.28
CA THR A 61 4.70 -20.18 7.22
C THR A 61 3.76 -21.15 6.50
N TRP A 62 2.90 -20.65 5.58
CA TRP A 62 2.05 -21.49 4.73
C TRP A 62 2.87 -22.45 3.86
N GLY A 63 3.90 -21.93 3.17
CA GLY A 63 4.78 -22.74 2.32
C GLY A 63 5.49 -23.86 3.07
N CYS A 64 6.09 -23.57 4.23
CA CYS A 64 6.76 -24.53 5.07
C CYS A 64 5.79 -25.61 5.61
N THR A 65 4.61 -25.20 6.03
CA THR A 65 3.60 -26.09 6.61
C THR A 65 3.03 -27.07 5.59
N LEU A 66 2.65 -26.59 4.41
CA LEU A 66 2.18 -27.44 3.32
C LEU A 66 3.28 -28.39 2.84
N SER A 67 4.50 -27.90 2.69
CA SER A 67 5.66 -28.71 2.31
C SER A 67 5.95 -29.80 3.32
N ALA A 68 5.92 -29.49 4.62
CA ALA A 68 6.11 -30.48 5.70
C ALA A 68 5.06 -31.59 5.64
N GLY A 69 3.78 -31.23 5.46
CA GLY A 69 2.69 -32.20 5.33
C GLY A 69 2.84 -33.13 4.12
N ILE A 70 3.20 -32.58 2.96
CA ILE A 70 3.41 -33.36 1.73
C ILE A 70 4.63 -34.29 1.88
N ILE A 71 5.74 -33.76 2.38
CA ILE A 71 6.97 -34.55 2.61
C ILE A 71 6.70 -35.68 3.61
N SER A 72 6.00 -35.40 4.70
CA SER A 72 5.60 -36.40 5.68
C SER A 72 4.74 -37.49 5.04
N CYS A 73 3.73 -37.13 4.23
CA CYS A 73 2.92 -38.08 3.48
C CYS A 73 3.77 -38.99 2.58
N VAL A 74 4.77 -38.44 1.89
CA VAL A 74 5.62 -39.18 0.95
C VAL A 74 6.59 -40.10 1.71
N LEU A 75 7.23 -39.60 2.78
CA LEU A 75 8.21 -40.36 3.56
C LEU A 75 7.60 -41.47 4.42
N MET A 76 6.38 -41.28 4.92
CA MET A 76 5.71 -42.33 5.70
C MET A 76 5.25 -43.53 4.87
N GLN A 77 4.97 -43.35 3.58
CA GLN A 77 4.52 -44.43 2.70
C GLN A 77 5.50 -45.64 2.63
N PRO A 78 6.80 -45.46 2.34
CA PRO A 78 7.75 -46.57 2.28
C PRO A 78 8.01 -47.23 3.65
N ILE A 79 7.83 -46.50 4.76
CA ILE A 79 8.03 -47.03 6.13
C ILE A 79 6.95 -48.09 6.48
N PHE A 80 5.70 -47.84 6.06
CA PHE A 80 4.58 -48.67 6.43
C PHE A 80 4.22 -49.74 5.38
N SER A 81 4.68 -49.58 4.12
CA SER A 81 4.41 -50.57 3.04
C SER A 81 5.72 -51.17 2.51
N PRO A 82 5.93 -52.50 2.69
CA PRO A 82 7.14 -53.17 2.21
C PRO A 82 7.30 -53.14 0.70
N ARG A 83 6.21 -53.10 -0.09
CA ARG A 83 6.26 -52.97 -1.53
C ARG A 83 6.80 -51.61 -1.95
N ARG A 84 6.37 -50.53 -1.33
CA ARG A 84 6.83 -49.20 -1.62
C ARG A 84 8.25 -48.92 -1.10
N LEU A 85 8.64 -49.60 -0.05
CA LEU A 85 10.04 -49.59 0.43
C LEU A 85 11.00 -50.07 -0.65
N VAL A 86 10.64 -51.15 -1.38
CA VAL A 86 11.44 -51.64 -2.53
C VAL A 86 11.51 -50.61 -3.62
N ILE A 87 10.39 -49.98 -4.00
CA ILE A 87 10.39 -48.91 -5.01
C ILE A 87 11.26 -47.74 -4.58
N PHE A 88 11.14 -47.31 -3.32
CA PHE A 88 11.96 -46.24 -2.77
C PHE A 88 13.45 -46.59 -2.79
N ARG A 89 13.80 -47.82 -2.38
CA ARG A 89 15.18 -48.32 -2.47
C ARG A 89 15.72 -48.33 -3.90
N LEU A 90 14.91 -48.80 -4.86
CA LEU A 90 15.28 -48.80 -6.26
C LEU A 90 15.49 -47.36 -6.79
N SER A 91 14.64 -46.42 -6.40
CA SER A 91 14.79 -45.02 -6.78
C SER A 91 16.08 -44.39 -6.23
N VAL A 92 16.40 -44.65 -4.96
CA VAL A 92 17.67 -44.19 -4.35
C VAL A 92 18.87 -44.84 -5.01
N GLU A 93 18.79 -46.17 -5.30
CA GLU A 93 19.87 -46.87 -6.02
C GLU A 93 20.06 -46.34 -7.45
N GLN A 94 19.00 -45.92 -8.15
CA GLN A 94 19.12 -45.27 -9.46
C GLN A 94 19.86 -43.93 -9.38
N ILE A 95 19.62 -43.11 -8.35
CA ILE A 95 20.35 -41.87 -8.10
C ILE A 95 21.84 -42.16 -7.93
N ARG A 96 22.18 -43.20 -7.15
CA ARG A 96 23.55 -43.64 -6.89
C ARG A 96 24.24 -44.15 -8.15
N ARG A 97 23.51 -44.85 -9.04
CA ARG A 97 24.07 -45.37 -10.30
C ARG A 97 24.31 -44.31 -11.37
N ARG A 98 23.53 -43.18 -11.32
CA ARG A 98 23.65 -42.11 -12.32
C ARG A 98 23.78 -40.74 -11.64
N PRO A 99 24.86 -40.50 -10.89
CA PRO A 99 25.03 -39.30 -10.08
C PRO A 99 25.08 -38.02 -10.89
N ARG A 100 25.65 -38.05 -12.11
CA ARG A 100 25.72 -36.86 -13.00
C ARG A 100 24.31 -36.44 -13.47
N GLN A 101 23.47 -37.39 -13.81
CA GLN A 101 22.09 -37.10 -14.26
C GLN A 101 21.23 -36.59 -13.09
N ALA A 102 21.37 -37.19 -11.92
CA ALA A 102 20.68 -36.74 -10.70
C ALA A 102 21.16 -35.33 -10.29
N ALA A 103 22.45 -35.05 -10.34
CA ALA A 103 23.00 -33.73 -10.07
C ALA A 103 22.46 -32.64 -11.03
N LEU A 104 22.36 -33.00 -12.32
CA LEU A 104 21.82 -32.05 -13.32
C LEU A 104 20.32 -31.76 -13.08
N MET A 105 19.54 -32.79 -12.72
CA MET A 105 18.12 -32.59 -12.35
C MET A 105 17.97 -31.75 -11.07
N MET A 106 18.79 -32.00 -10.05
CA MET A 106 18.80 -31.20 -8.83
C MET A 106 19.24 -29.74 -9.09
N ALA A 107 20.24 -29.53 -9.91
CA ALA A 107 20.68 -28.20 -10.30
C ALA A 107 19.56 -27.44 -11.04
N GLY A 108 18.87 -28.10 -11.98
CA GLY A 108 17.71 -27.52 -12.65
C GLY A 108 16.58 -27.15 -11.71
N LEU A 109 16.27 -28.01 -10.73
CA LEU A 109 15.25 -27.73 -9.71
C LEU A 109 15.67 -26.55 -8.81
N LEU A 110 16.95 -26.50 -8.40
CA LEU A 110 17.49 -25.41 -7.60
C LEU A 110 17.39 -24.06 -8.34
N VAL A 111 17.78 -24.04 -9.61
CA VAL A 111 17.68 -22.83 -10.44
C VAL A 111 16.22 -22.40 -10.57
N ALA A 112 15.31 -23.33 -10.89
CA ALA A 112 13.88 -23.01 -11.01
C ALA A 112 13.30 -22.48 -9.70
N SER A 113 13.58 -23.12 -8.57
CA SER A 113 13.11 -22.65 -7.27
C SER A 113 13.71 -21.31 -6.87
N SER A 114 15.00 -21.09 -7.19
CA SER A 114 15.66 -19.81 -6.94
C SER A 114 15.04 -18.67 -7.75
N ILE A 115 14.70 -18.90 -9.01
CA ILE A 115 14.02 -17.88 -9.85
C ILE A 115 12.65 -17.56 -9.28
N ILE A 116 11.84 -18.56 -8.90
CA ILE A 116 10.52 -18.35 -8.33
C ILE A 116 10.63 -17.58 -7.01
N THR A 117 11.53 -17.99 -6.12
CA THR A 117 11.71 -17.32 -4.82
C THR A 117 12.19 -15.88 -5.00
N SER A 118 13.15 -15.66 -5.89
CA SER A 118 13.66 -14.32 -6.20
C SER A 118 12.55 -13.41 -6.75
N SER A 119 11.71 -13.94 -7.65
CA SER A 119 10.58 -13.18 -8.20
C SER A 119 9.54 -12.79 -7.13
N LEU A 120 9.23 -13.71 -6.21
CA LEU A 120 8.33 -13.45 -5.10
C LEU A 120 8.90 -12.40 -4.12
N VAL A 121 10.18 -12.51 -3.78
CA VAL A 121 10.85 -11.55 -2.89
C VAL A 121 10.91 -10.16 -3.51
N ILE A 122 11.19 -10.07 -4.82
CA ILE A 122 11.20 -8.78 -5.53
C ILE A 122 9.79 -8.18 -5.54
N GLY A 123 8.76 -8.99 -5.80
CA GLY A 123 7.37 -8.55 -5.79
C GLY A 123 6.94 -7.99 -4.43
N ASP A 124 7.20 -8.72 -3.36
CA ASP A 124 6.88 -8.31 -1.99
C ASP A 124 7.66 -7.08 -1.55
N SER A 125 8.96 -7.02 -1.90
CA SER A 125 9.81 -5.85 -1.62
C SER A 125 9.34 -4.61 -2.37
N LEU A 126 8.91 -4.76 -3.63
CA LEU A 126 8.40 -3.65 -4.43
C LEU A 126 7.08 -3.12 -3.86
N ASP A 127 6.15 -4.02 -3.52
CA ASP A 127 4.87 -3.66 -2.92
C ASP A 127 5.06 -2.92 -1.59
N THR A 128 5.90 -3.45 -0.71
CA THR A 128 6.24 -2.80 0.56
C THR A 128 6.90 -1.43 0.36
N THR A 129 7.76 -1.30 -0.65
CA THR A 129 8.44 -0.02 -0.93
C THR A 129 7.45 1.00 -1.47
N LEU A 130 6.60 0.60 -2.42
CA LEU A 130 5.56 1.47 -2.98
C LEU A 130 4.57 1.91 -1.91
N SER A 131 4.10 0.98 -1.07
CA SER A 131 3.19 1.31 0.03
C SER A 131 3.79 2.32 1.00
N LYS A 132 5.05 2.14 1.39
CA LYS A 132 5.75 3.10 2.25
C LYS A 132 5.98 4.46 1.58
N GLU A 133 6.24 4.47 0.28
CA GLU A 133 6.40 5.71 -0.47
C GLU A 133 5.09 6.47 -0.59
N VAL A 134 3.99 5.76 -0.86
CA VAL A 134 2.63 6.34 -0.86
C VAL A 134 2.26 6.87 0.53
N GLU A 135 2.46 6.09 1.58
CA GLU A 135 2.22 6.50 2.96
C GLU A 135 3.07 7.72 3.37
N ALA A 136 4.32 7.78 2.92
CA ALA A 136 5.19 8.93 3.16
C ALA A 136 4.71 10.20 2.45
N VAL A 137 4.11 10.08 1.25
CA VAL A 137 3.61 11.21 0.46
C VAL A 137 2.24 11.68 0.94
N TYR A 138 1.31 10.77 1.14
CA TYR A 138 -0.09 11.10 1.45
C TYR A 138 -0.41 11.04 2.94
N GLY A 139 0.48 10.44 3.77
CA GLY A 139 0.25 10.24 5.20
C GLY A 139 -0.98 9.38 5.45
N ASP A 140 -1.86 9.84 6.34
CA ASP A 140 -3.13 9.19 6.67
C ASP A 140 -4.23 9.46 5.62
N THR A 141 -3.91 10.03 4.46
CA THR A 141 -4.90 10.37 3.43
C THR A 141 -5.10 9.20 2.47
N ASP A 142 -6.30 8.65 2.44
CA ASP A 142 -6.67 7.56 1.55
C ASP A 142 -7.38 8.04 0.28
N LEU A 143 -8.08 9.17 0.36
CA LEU A 143 -8.83 9.73 -0.76
C LEU A 143 -8.63 11.24 -0.87
N LEU A 144 -8.55 11.71 -2.11
CA LEU A 144 -8.60 13.12 -2.48
C LEU A 144 -9.89 13.41 -3.24
N ILE A 145 -10.68 14.37 -2.77
CA ILE A 145 -11.88 14.83 -3.44
C ILE A 145 -11.62 16.24 -3.95
N SER A 146 -11.70 16.43 -5.25
CA SER A 146 -11.55 17.72 -5.90
C SER A 146 -12.62 17.91 -6.97
N GLN A 147 -12.88 19.14 -7.33
CA GLN A 147 -13.74 19.49 -8.47
C GLN A 147 -12.88 20.07 -9.57
N LYS A 148 -13.08 19.61 -10.80
CA LYS A 148 -12.45 20.22 -11.97
C LYS A 148 -13.39 21.18 -12.69
N ASP A 149 -12.93 22.36 -12.97
CA ASP A 149 -13.63 23.28 -13.87
C ASP A 149 -13.61 22.70 -15.29
N ARG A 150 -14.80 22.43 -15.83
CA ARG A 150 -14.96 21.83 -17.17
C ARG A 150 -14.39 22.69 -18.31
N ARG A 151 -14.21 24.00 -18.10
CA ARG A 151 -13.67 24.90 -19.10
C ARG A 151 -12.14 24.92 -19.13
N THR A 152 -11.55 24.94 -17.96
CA THR A 152 -10.11 25.15 -17.80
C THR A 152 -9.36 23.85 -17.50
N GLY A 153 -10.04 22.84 -16.99
CA GLY A 153 -9.44 21.59 -16.52
C GLY A 153 -8.65 21.72 -15.21
N PHE A 154 -8.59 22.92 -14.61
CA PHE A 154 -7.98 23.16 -13.32
C PHE A 154 -8.95 22.84 -12.17
N SER A 155 -8.40 22.71 -10.96
CA SER A 155 -9.24 22.57 -9.75
C SER A 155 -10.13 23.78 -9.57
N ALA A 156 -11.42 23.54 -9.42
CA ALA A 156 -12.43 24.57 -9.15
C ALA A 156 -12.44 24.90 -7.65
N ASP A 157 -12.78 26.16 -7.37
CA ASP A 157 -12.95 26.61 -5.99
C ASP A 157 -14.29 26.15 -5.43
N LEU A 158 -14.26 25.51 -4.27
CA LEU A 158 -15.38 25.00 -3.50
C LEU A 158 -15.68 25.91 -2.31
N ASP A 159 -16.93 26.06 -1.96
CA ASP A 159 -17.32 26.73 -0.72
C ASP A 159 -16.91 25.87 0.50
N ILE A 160 -16.32 26.50 1.51
CA ILE A 160 -15.84 25.83 2.72
C ILE A 160 -16.98 25.16 3.51
N ASN A 161 -18.19 25.74 3.45
CA ASN A 161 -19.35 25.13 4.12
C ASN A 161 -19.80 23.86 3.40
N LEU A 162 -19.77 23.86 2.06
CA LEU A 162 -20.06 22.67 1.26
C LEU A 162 -19.06 21.55 1.55
N THR A 163 -17.76 21.86 1.54
CA THR A 163 -16.72 20.87 1.85
C THR A 163 -16.82 20.35 3.27
N SER A 164 -17.16 21.20 4.23
CA SER A 164 -17.43 20.80 5.61
C SER A 164 -18.63 19.87 5.73
N MET A 165 -19.72 20.15 5.00
CA MET A 165 -20.89 19.29 4.96
C MET A 165 -20.57 17.92 4.32
N MET A 166 -19.77 17.89 3.24
CA MET A 166 -19.30 16.66 2.61
C MET A 166 -18.47 15.81 3.59
N GLY A 167 -17.47 16.41 4.22
CA GLY A 167 -16.62 15.72 5.19
C GLY A 167 -17.40 15.17 6.39
N GLN A 168 -18.28 15.98 6.96
CA GLN A 168 -19.14 15.55 8.06
C GLN A 168 -20.10 14.41 7.67
N THR A 169 -20.61 14.42 6.45
CA THR A 169 -21.48 13.35 5.94
C THR A 169 -20.69 12.04 5.80
N LEU A 170 -19.45 12.08 5.33
CA LEU A 170 -18.59 10.90 5.20
C LEU A 170 -18.28 10.29 6.58
N VAL A 171 -18.00 11.11 7.57
CA VAL A 171 -17.79 10.65 8.96
C VAL A 171 -19.09 10.09 9.55
N ALA A 172 -20.21 10.78 9.38
CA ALA A 172 -21.50 10.33 9.89
C ALA A 172 -21.99 9.02 9.25
N SER A 173 -21.58 8.75 8.01
CA SER A 173 -21.89 7.51 7.30
C SER A 173 -20.91 6.37 7.61
N GLY A 174 -19.87 6.60 8.44
CA GLY A 174 -18.88 5.61 8.80
C GLY A 174 -17.86 5.27 7.68
N TYR A 175 -17.74 6.12 6.68
CA TYR A 175 -16.74 5.94 5.63
C TYR A 175 -15.39 6.58 5.99
N ALA A 176 -15.38 7.64 6.79
CA ALA A 176 -14.19 8.39 7.11
C ALA A 176 -13.98 8.51 8.63
N ASP A 177 -12.73 8.31 9.08
CA ASP A 177 -12.29 8.64 10.44
C ASP A 177 -11.98 10.13 10.56
N LYS A 178 -11.28 10.68 9.57
CA LYS A 178 -10.84 12.09 9.55
C LYS A 178 -11.00 12.68 8.17
N TRP A 179 -11.15 13.99 8.14
CA TRP A 179 -11.11 14.73 6.89
C TRP A 179 -10.50 16.13 7.13
N SER A 180 -9.93 16.69 6.08
CA SER A 180 -9.38 18.04 6.07
C SER A 180 -9.64 18.67 4.72
N HIS A 181 -9.80 19.98 4.68
CA HIS A 181 -9.96 20.73 3.44
C HIS A 181 -8.80 21.70 3.26
N GLY A 182 -8.43 21.98 2.02
CA GLY A 182 -7.29 22.83 1.73
C GLY A 182 -7.31 23.42 0.34
N ILE A 183 -6.26 24.16 0.06
CA ILE A 183 -5.96 24.68 -1.28
C ILE A 183 -4.67 24.02 -1.75
N GLU A 184 -4.76 23.32 -2.88
CA GLU A 184 -3.61 22.78 -3.59
C GLU A 184 -3.47 23.53 -4.91
N SER A 185 -2.33 24.13 -5.14
CA SER A 185 -2.03 24.90 -6.35
C SER A 185 -0.56 24.77 -6.73
N THR A 186 -0.20 25.34 -7.84
CA THR A 186 1.19 25.47 -8.27
C THR A 186 1.58 26.93 -8.29
N ALA A 187 2.81 27.20 -7.88
CA ALA A 187 3.35 28.56 -7.87
C ALA A 187 4.80 28.56 -8.34
N THR A 188 5.28 29.73 -8.71
CA THR A 188 6.71 30.01 -8.90
C THR A 188 7.21 30.68 -7.63
N ILE A 189 8.32 30.19 -7.09
CA ILE A 189 8.97 30.81 -5.93
C ILE A 189 10.30 31.39 -6.34
N THR A 190 10.59 32.59 -5.87
CA THR A 190 11.87 33.26 -6.10
C THR A 190 12.44 33.71 -4.77
N SER A 191 13.72 33.42 -4.54
CA SER A 191 14.43 33.87 -3.34
C SER A 191 15.04 35.25 -3.51
N ALA A 192 15.42 35.88 -2.42
CA ALA A 192 16.16 37.18 -2.45
C ALA A 192 17.49 37.10 -3.20
N SER A 193 18.06 35.92 -3.40
CA SER A 193 19.25 35.66 -4.21
C SER A 193 18.96 35.46 -5.71
N GLU A 194 17.75 35.78 -6.17
CA GLU A 194 17.29 35.65 -7.57
C GLU A 194 17.24 34.18 -8.08
N LYS A 195 17.37 33.17 -7.20
CA LYS A 195 17.12 31.79 -7.56
C LYS A 195 15.62 31.54 -7.61
N SER A 196 15.17 30.82 -8.62
CA SER A 196 13.73 30.60 -8.85
C SER A 196 13.42 29.14 -9.16
N ILE A 197 12.32 28.66 -8.62
CA ILE A 197 11.71 27.36 -8.95
C ILE A 197 10.40 27.66 -9.68
N PRO A 198 10.29 27.35 -10.98
CA PRO A 198 9.16 27.79 -11.82
C PRO A 198 7.86 27.01 -11.61
N SER A 199 7.92 25.85 -11.02
CA SER A 199 6.75 25.01 -10.77
C SER A 199 6.92 24.24 -9.47
N LEU A 200 6.40 24.82 -8.42
CA LEU A 200 6.44 24.29 -7.06
C LEU A 200 5.02 24.01 -6.61
N SER A 201 4.82 22.89 -5.91
CA SER A 201 3.53 22.58 -5.30
C SER A 201 3.29 23.45 -4.07
N TRP A 202 2.14 24.13 -4.02
CA TRP A 202 1.72 24.94 -2.90
C TRP A 202 0.54 24.29 -2.19
N PHE A 203 0.77 23.85 -0.96
CA PHE A 203 -0.20 23.20 -0.09
C PHE A 203 -0.61 24.13 1.05
N ALA A 204 -1.89 24.42 1.15
CA ALA A 204 -2.45 25.25 2.22
C ALA A 204 -3.56 24.49 2.96
N TYR A 205 -3.30 24.17 4.23
CA TYR A 205 -4.20 23.41 5.08
C TYR A 205 -4.31 24.06 6.47
N PRO A 206 -5.43 23.84 7.20
CA PRO A 206 -5.62 24.43 8.54
C PRO A 206 -4.61 23.96 9.57
N GLU A 207 -3.99 22.82 9.37
CA GLU A 207 -3.02 22.20 10.27
C GLU A 207 -1.62 22.83 10.20
N TRP A 208 -1.35 23.63 9.17
CA TRP A 208 -0.10 24.36 9.02
C TRP A 208 -0.17 25.72 9.72
N ASN A 209 0.91 26.09 10.41
CA ASN A 209 1.06 27.40 11.02
C ASN A 209 2.21 28.13 10.30
N GLY A 210 1.89 29.32 9.74
CA GLY A 210 2.89 30.10 9.02
C GLY A 210 3.23 29.54 7.64
N VAL A 211 4.47 29.78 7.20
CA VAL A 211 5.01 29.42 5.90
C VAL A 211 6.17 28.45 6.09
N ALA A 212 6.07 27.25 5.53
CA ALA A 212 7.15 26.29 5.56
C ALA A 212 7.52 25.85 4.14
N VAL A 213 8.78 25.52 3.91
CA VAL A 213 9.28 24.93 2.67
C VAL A 213 9.93 23.59 2.96
N ASN A 214 9.91 22.66 2.00
CA ASN A 214 10.66 21.43 2.18
C ASN A 214 12.16 21.64 1.96
N ASP A 215 12.96 20.72 2.43
CA ASP A 215 14.43 20.80 2.37
C ASP A 215 14.98 20.81 0.94
N ILE A 216 14.22 20.29 -0.05
CA ILE A 216 14.58 20.37 -1.47
C ILE A 216 14.42 21.80 -1.97
N ALA A 217 13.25 22.43 -1.74
CA ALA A 217 13.02 23.81 -2.12
C ALA A 217 14.02 24.73 -1.43
N ALA A 218 14.30 24.53 -0.13
CA ALA A 218 15.26 25.32 0.61
C ALA A 218 16.67 25.23 0.02
N LYS A 219 17.14 24.04 -0.35
CA LYS A 219 18.45 23.85 -0.98
C LYS A 219 18.55 24.43 -2.39
N GLU A 220 17.51 24.28 -3.21
CA GLU A 220 17.50 24.82 -4.57
C GLU A 220 17.50 26.34 -4.58
N LEU A 221 16.76 26.96 -3.66
CA LEU A 221 16.64 28.40 -3.53
C LEU A 221 17.77 29.04 -2.70
N ASP A 222 18.55 28.23 -1.97
CA ASP A 222 19.59 28.64 -1.03
C ASP A 222 19.03 29.61 0.04
N ILE A 223 17.98 29.17 0.70
CA ILE A 223 17.25 29.93 1.73
C ILE A 223 17.28 29.23 3.06
N ASP A 224 17.27 30.02 4.11
CA ASP A 224 17.18 29.61 5.51
C ASP A 224 15.87 30.09 6.14
N THR A 225 15.60 29.63 7.36
CA THR A 225 14.47 30.10 8.17
C THR A 225 14.63 31.58 8.49
N GLY A 226 13.61 32.38 8.20
CA GLY A 226 13.60 33.82 8.34
C GLY A 226 13.85 34.59 7.04
N ASP A 227 14.22 33.91 5.96
CA ASP A 227 14.41 34.55 4.66
C ASP A 227 13.08 34.91 4.00
N SER A 228 13.10 35.95 3.18
CA SER A 228 11.95 36.38 2.37
C SER A 228 11.96 35.67 1.03
N ILE A 229 10.79 35.22 0.62
CA ILE A 229 10.53 34.58 -0.66
C ILE A 229 9.38 35.31 -1.37
N ASP A 230 9.48 35.43 -2.67
CA ASP A 230 8.40 35.93 -3.52
C ASP A 230 7.69 34.76 -4.18
N LEU A 231 6.42 34.61 -3.90
CA LEU A 231 5.55 33.57 -4.44
C LEU A 231 4.66 34.17 -5.54
N THR A 232 4.73 33.64 -6.75
CA THR A 232 3.91 34.05 -7.91
C THR A 232 3.04 32.89 -8.34
N TRP A 233 1.74 33.10 -8.45
CA TRP A 233 0.79 32.08 -8.92
C TRP A 233 -0.02 32.61 -10.10
N TYR A 234 -0.60 31.68 -10.86
CA TYR A 234 -1.39 31.97 -12.04
C TYR A 234 -2.83 31.51 -11.83
N TYR A 235 -3.77 32.29 -12.30
CA TYR A 235 -5.20 31.99 -12.25
C TYR A 235 -5.91 32.53 -13.49
N TYR A 236 -7.07 31.95 -13.79
CA TYR A 236 -7.93 32.49 -14.86
C TYR A 236 -8.92 33.49 -14.28
N SER A 237 -8.99 34.66 -14.88
CA SER A 237 -10.01 35.66 -14.56
C SER A 237 -11.40 35.20 -15.02
N ASP A 238 -12.45 35.92 -14.60
CA ASP A 238 -13.83 35.64 -15.04
C ASP A 238 -13.99 35.78 -16.56
N SER A 239 -13.14 36.62 -17.21
CA SER A 239 -13.07 36.75 -18.66
C SER A 239 -12.37 35.58 -19.36
N GLY A 240 -11.75 34.66 -18.62
CA GLY A 240 -10.99 33.52 -19.14
C GLY A 240 -9.55 33.86 -19.55
N GLU A 241 -9.04 35.04 -19.18
CA GLU A 241 -7.65 35.42 -19.39
C GLU A 241 -6.75 34.91 -18.27
N LEU A 242 -5.56 34.41 -18.62
CA LEU A 242 -4.57 34.00 -17.63
C LEU A 242 -3.93 35.25 -17.02
N GLN A 243 -4.07 35.35 -15.69
CA GLN A 243 -3.49 36.40 -14.89
C GLN A 243 -2.50 35.83 -13.89
N SER A 244 -1.60 36.66 -13.40
CA SER A 244 -0.67 36.30 -12.33
C SER A 244 -0.76 37.33 -11.22
N ASP A 245 -0.61 36.84 -9.99
CA ASP A 245 -0.46 37.66 -8.80
C ASP A 245 0.75 37.20 -8.00
N ASN A 246 1.26 38.02 -7.11
CA ASN A 246 2.42 37.70 -6.30
C ASN A 246 2.25 38.16 -4.86
N SER A 247 2.95 37.51 -3.95
CA SER A 247 3.04 37.90 -2.55
C SER A 247 4.41 37.55 -1.98
N SER A 248 4.97 38.46 -1.20
CA SER A 248 6.20 38.20 -0.47
C SER A 248 5.87 37.59 0.90
N MET A 249 6.54 36.50 1.24
CA MET A 249 6.33 35.75 2.49
C MET A 249 7.67 35.47 3.17
N ILE A 250 7.63 35.32 4.48
CA ILE A 250 8.81 34.93 5.28
C ILE A 250 8.72 33.45 5.59
N VAL A 251 9.81 32.71 5.41
CA VAL A 251 9.91 31.29 5.70
C VAL A 251 10.03 31.10 7.21
N ASP A 252 9.01 30.54 7.84
CA ASP A 252 8.99 30.25 9.27
C ASP A 252 9.70 28.95 9.64
N ALA A 253 9.68 27.96 8.71
CA ALA A 253 10.30 26.66 8.95
C ALA A 253 10.76 25.96 7.67
N ILE A 254 11.81 25.17 7.77
CA ILE A 254 12.23 24.20 6.77
C ILE A 254 11.87 22.80 7.29
N ILE A 255 11.08 22.05 6.53
CA ILE A 255 10.61 20.73 6.92
C ILE A 255 11.32 19.64 6.15
N PRO A 256 11.66 18.51 6.81
CA PRO A 256 12.30 17.41 6.14
C PRO A 256 11.37 16.81 5.09
N MET A 257 11.96 16.21 4.05
CA MET A 257 11.24 15.54 2.97
C MET A 257 10.46 14.28 3.41
N ALA A 258 10.60 13.85 4.67
CA ALA A 258 9.85 12.74 5.24
C ALA A 258 8.47 13.17 5.75
N GLY A 259 7.46 12.34 5.60
CA GLY A 259 6.10 12.61 6.06
C GLY A 259 5.45 13.77 5.29
N LYS A 260 4.90 14.75 6.00
CA LYS A 260 4.16 15.87 5.38
C LYS A 260 4.97 16.68 4.37
N GLY A 261 6.30 16.73 4.47
CA GLY A 261 7.17 17.43 3.53
C GLY A 261 7.26 16.79 2.15
N SER A 262 6.86 15.53 2.01
CA SER A 262 6.86 14.77 0.75
C SER A 262 5.52 14.77 0.01
N MET A 263 4.54 15.55 0.46
CA MET A 263 3.19 15.62 -0.16
C MET A 263 3.18 15.94 -1.66
N SER A 264 4.24 16.59 -2.17
CA SER A 264 4.42 16.86 -3.60
C SER A 264 5.09 15.72 -4.38
N GLY A 265 5.45 14.65 -3.69
CA GLY A 265 6.30 13.58 -4.21
C GLY A 265 7.68 13.57 -3.56
N THR A 266 8.34 12.42 -3.55
CA THR A 266 9.59 12.17 -2.79
C THR A 266 10.81 12.99 -3.21
N LYS A 267 10.73 13.77 -4.30
CA LYS A 267 11.84 14.60 -4.81
C LYS A 267 11.37 15.93 -5.39
N SER A 268 10.17 16.36 -5.06
CA SER A 268 9.61 17.59 -5.62
C SER A 268 9.65 18.73 -4.61
N PRO A 269 10.05 19.95 -5.02
CA PRO A 269 10.00 21.12 -4.15
C PRO A 269 8.56 21.48 -3.80
N ALA A 270 8.32 21.90 -2.57
CA ALA A 270 7.01 22.29 -2.09
C ALA A 270 7.06 23.41 -1.05
N ILE A 271 5.99 24.21 -1.02
CA ILE A 271 5.70 25.18 0.01
C ILE A 271 4.40 24.80 0.73
N PHE A 272 4.36 25.01 2.02
CA PHE A 272 3.25 24.72 2.92
C PHE A 272 2.88 25.98 3.67
N THR A 273 1.60 26.35 3.63
CA THR A 273 1.12 27.54 4.33
C THR A 273 -0.13 27.23 5.13
N SER A 274 -0.45 28.07 6.11
CA SER A 274 -1.77 28.01 6.69
C SER A 274 -2.83 28.32 5.65
N LEU A 275 -4.02 27.73 5.79
CA LEU A 275 -5.12 27.96 4.88
C LEU A 275 -5.49 29.46 4.77
N SER A 276 -5.46 30.17 5.89
CA SER A 276 -5.75 31.61 5.94
C SER A 276 -4.80 32.45 5.11
N ILE A 277 -3.48 32.17 5.17
CA ILE A 277 -2.47 32.87 4.38
C ILE A 277 -2.74 32.67 2.88
N SER A 278 -3.01 31.43 2.46
CA SER A 278 -3.29 31.15 1.05
C SER A 278 -4.60 31.77 0.58
N GLN A 279 -5.64 31.74 1.41
CA GLN A 279 -6.93 32.37 1.10
C GLN A 279 -6.81 33.88 0.95
N GLU A 280 -6.06 34.53 1.82
CA GLU A 280 -5.80 35.97 1.76
C GLU A 280 -4.96 36.32 0.52
N ALA A 281 -3.86 35.63 0.29
CA ALA A 281 -2.98 35.87 -0.85
C ALA A 281 -3.70 35.67 -2.19
N GLN A 282 -4.51 34.60 -2.32
CA GLN A 282 -5.23 34.30 -3.57
C GLN A 282 -6.60 35.01 -3.69
N ASN A 283 -6.96 35.84 -2.72
CA ASN A 283 -8.28 36.49 -2.61
C ASN A 283 -9.45 35.48 -2.69
N LYS A 284 -9.30 34.31 -2.05
CA LYS A 284 -10.23 33.18 -2.06
C LYS A 284 -10.84 32.94 -0.67
N MET A 285 -11.30 33.98 -0.02
CA MET A 285 -11.91 33.87 1.30
C MET A 285 -13.06 32.87 1.32
N SER A 286 -13.05 31.95 2.31
CA SER A 286 -14.02 30.88 2.46
C SER A 286 -14.08 29.88 1.29
N ARG A 287 -13.03 29.81 0.48
CA ARG A 287 -12.91 28.84 -0.63
C ARG A 287 -11.75 27.92 -0.44
N VAL A 288 -11.91 26.69 -0.91
CA VAL A 288 -10.93 25.61 -0.93
C VAL A 288 -11.08 24.85 -2.24
N ASN A 289 -10.13 23.99 -2.62
CA ASN A 289 -10.26 23.23 -3.88
C ASN A 289 -10.05 21.73 -3.69
N THR A 290 -9.66 21.29 -2.50
CA THR A 290 -9.36 19.88 -2.22
C THR A 290 -9.88 19.49 -0.84
N ILE A 291 -10.42 18.28 -0.74
CA ILE A 291 -10.77 17.62 0.51
C ILE A 291 -9.93 16.35 0.61
N ARG A 292 -9.19 16.19 1.70
CA ARG A 292 -8.45 14.99 2.06
C ARG A 292 -9.29 14.19 3.05
N VAL A 293 -9.44 12.91 2.79
CA VAL A 293 -10.23 12.00 3.60
C VAL A 293 -9.37 10.82 4.02
N SER A 294 -9.35 10.52 5.30
CA SER A 294 -8.83 9.28 5.85
C SER A 294 -9.98 8.33 6.08
N LEU A 295 -9.93 7.15 5.50
CA LEU A 295 -10.98 6.14 5.64
C LEU A 295 -10.97 5.55 7.05
N ASP A 296 -12.10 5.00 7.48
CA ASP A 296 -12.19 4.27 8.73
C ASP A 296 -11.41 2.95 8.67
N ASP A 297 -10.88 2.50 9.81
CA ASP A 297 -10.06 1.29 9.91
C ASP A 297 -10.77 0.07 9.29
N GLY A 298 -10.10 -0.57 8.34
CA GLY A 298 -10.59 -1.77 7.65
C GLY A 298 -11.33 -1.53 6.34
N LEU A 299 -11.56 -0.28 5.94
CA LEU A 299 -12.08 0.06 4.62
C LEU A 299 -10.95 0.10 3.59
N VAL A 300 -11.25 -0.34 2.37
CA VAL A 300 -10.33 -0.30 1.23
C VAL A 300 -10.84 0.71 0.22
N ALA A 301 -10.00 1.67 -0.16
CA ALA A 301 -10.38 2.78 -1.05
C ALA A 301 -11.05 2.29 -2.35
N SER A 302 -10.51 1.27 -3.01
CA SER A 302 -11.07 0.74 -4.27
C SER A 302 -12.48 0.17 -4.14
N GLU A 303 -12.85 -0.34 -2.96
CA GLU A 303 -14.18 -0.91 -2.69
C GLU A 303 -15.16 0.17 -2.18
N THR A 304 -14.65 1.14 -1.43
CA THR A 304 -15.47 2.16 -0.74
C THR A 304 -15.81 3.37 -1.64
N VAL A 305 -14.95 3.70 -2.60
CA VAL A 305 -15.17 4.85 -3.52
C VAL A 305 -16.53 4.84 -4.22
N PRO A 306 -17.07 3.73 -4.75
CA PRO A 306 -18.38 3.71 -5.39
C PRO A 306 -19.52 4.08 -4.42
N GLU A 307 -19.42 3.66 -3.16
CA GLU A 307 -20.42 3.96 -2.12
C GLU A 307 -20.35 5.43 -1.69
N ILE A 308 -19.13 5.95 -1.51
CA ILE A 308 -18.89 7.37 -1.24
C ILE A 308 -19.45 8.24 -2.36
N LYS A 309 -19.19 7.89 -3.62
CA LYS A 309 -19.77 8.59 -4.78
C LYS A 309 -21.29 8.62 -4.74
N THR A 310 -21.91 7.51 -4.40
CA THR A 310 -23.37 7.43 -4.28
C THR A 310 -23.90 8.32 -3.16
N SER A 311 -23.24 8.32 -2.00
CA SER A 311 -23.59 9.15 -0.85
C SER A 311 -23.45 10.65 -1.16
N LEU A 312 -22.33 11.05 -1.77
CA LEU A 312 -22.10 12.43 -2.17
C LEU A 312 -23.03 12.88 -3.29
N ASN A 313 -23.40 12.01 -4.23
CA ASN A 313 -24.32 12.33 -5.30
C ASN A 313 -25.73 12.63 -4.77
N GLN A 314 -26.18 11.91 -3.74
CA GLN A 314 -27.44 12.20 -3.06
C GLN A 314 -27.41 13.56 -2.36
N LEU A 315 -26.25 13.99 -1.84
CA LEU A 315 -26.12 15.23 -1.11
C LEU A 315 -26.04 16.48 -2.03
N ILE A 316 -25.28 16.41 -3.11
CA ILE A 316 -24.86 17.59 -3.90
C ILE A 316 -24.98 17.41 -5.42
N GLY A 317 -25.57 16.30 -5.91
CA GLY A 317 -25.55 16.01 -7.35
C GLY A 317 -24.14 15.82 -7.88
N TYR A 318 -23.34 15.00 -7.22
CA TYR A 318 -21.91 14.79 -7.42
C TYR A 318 -21.50 14.65 -8.90
N GLU A 319 -22.21 13.82 -9.67
CA GLU A 319 -21.88 13.58 -11.09
C GLU A 319 -22.08 14.81 -11.96
N GLU A 320 -23.12 15.62 -11.68
CA GLU A 320 -23.41 16.86 -12.42
C GLU A 320 -22.43 17.97 -12.05
N ALA A 321 -21.95 17.97 -10.81
CA ALA A 321 -21.02 18.97 -10.31
C ALA A 321 -19.58 18.78 -10.79
N GLY A 322 -19.20 17.60 -11.34
CA GLY A 322 -17.86 17.33 -11.88
C GLY A 322 -16.81 17.08 -10.81
N PHE A 323 -17.19 16.52 -9.67
CA PHE A 323 -16.26 16.07 -8.64
C PHE A 323 -15.48 14.82 -9.09
N GLU A 324 -14.21 14.75 -8.71
CA GLU A 324 -13.34 13.60 -8.89
C GLU A 324 -12.89 13.09 -7.51
N ILE A 325 -12.85 11.79 -7.35
CA ILE A 325 -12.24 11.10 -6.19
C ILE A 325 -11.07 10.28 -6.74
N THR A 326 -9.88 10.58 -6.25
CA THR A 326 -8.63 9.90 -6.57
C THR A 326 -7.98 9.37 -5.30
#